data_cc1cdd0344f8b17f9723b24a4146ec2e
#
_entry.id   cc1cdd0344f8b17f9723b24a4146ec2e
#
_cell.length_a   1.000
_cell.length_b   1.000
_cell.length_c   1.000
_cell.angle_alpha   90.00
_cell.angle_beta   90.00
_cell.angle_gamma   90.00
#
_symmetry.space_group_name_H-M   'P 1'
#
loop_
_entity.id
_entity.type
_entity.pdbx_description
1 polymer ?
#
loop_
_entity_poly.entity_id
_entity_poly.type
_entity_poly.pdbx_seq_one_letter_code
_entity_poly.pdbx_strand_id
1 'polypeptide(L)'
;INIVHREPWVATATDRQGNFSIQLPVGYNTIEINGLNIKETRRQFMLYGEGNTHIELEEEEHLLDEVIIVSGRVQNVRSTQLGMEKFQPSLLKNIPTAMGEVDVLKMLQTLPGIKTVGEASSGYNVRGSAADQNLLLLNNGTIYNPNHLFGFFTAFNSDMIKDAELYKSSIPSQYGGRIASVLNITSKEASKEKFTGSAGIGLVTSKLNLEIPIIKEKTSLLLSGRTTYSDWMMKVLPEKSGYRDGKAGFYDLGGVFSHTLN
;
A
#
# COMPACT_ATOMS: atom_id res chain seq x y z
N ILE A 1 15.28 -25.16 21.29
CA ILE A 1 15.43 -23.90 22.06
C ILE A 1 16.90 -23.74 22.38
N ASN A 2 17.44 -22.55 22.13
CA ASN A 2 18.82 -22.21 22.40
C ASN A 2 18.93 -21.49 23.74
N ILE A 3 19.93 -21.84 24.54
CA ILE A 3 20.20 -21.23 25.83
C ILE A 3 21.64 -20.70 25.79
N VAL A 4 21.81 -19.41 26.04
CA VAL A 4 23.10 -18.71 25.89
C VAL A 4 23.43 -18.00 27.21
N HIS A 5 24.65 -18.18 27.68
CA HIS A 5 25.25 -17.36 28.71
C HIS A 5 26.42 -16.58 28.14
N ARG A 6 26.50 -15.26 28.40
CA ARG A 6 27.43 -14.37 27.68
C ARG A 6 28.81 -14.25 28.31
N GLU A 7 28.90 -14.36 29.64
CA GLU A 7 30.18 -14.16 30.36
C GLU A 7 30.39 -15.20 31.48
N PRO A 8 31.16 -16.29 31.24
CA PRO A 8 31.79 -16.71 30.00
C PRO A 8 30.78 -17.14 28.94
N TRP A 9 31.15 -17.02 27.66
CA TRP A 9 30.25 -17.40 26.57
C TRP A 9 30.08 -18.90 26.50
N VAL A 10 28.93 -19.40 26.90
CA VAL A 10 28.54 -20.82 26.88
C VAL A 10 27.16 -20.92 26.26
N ALA A 11 26.97 -21.81 25.30
CA ALA A 11 25.67 -22.04 24.69
C ALA A 11 25.34 -23.55 24.71
N THR A 12 24.06 -23.85 24.89
CA THR A 12 23.49 -25.18 24.78
C THR A 12 22.13 -25.13 24.12
N ALA A 13 21.63 -26.29 23.68
CA ALA A 13 20.27 -26.41 23.14
C ALA A 13 19.51 -27.49 23.89
N THR A 14 18.18 -27.36 23.91
CA THR A 14 17.30 -28.37 24.47
C THR A 14 17.21 -29.61 23.57
N ASP A 15 17.00 -30.78 24.21
CA ASP A 15 16.57 -31.99 23.51
C ASP A 15 15.08 -31.90 23.08
N ARG A 16 14.55 -32.99 22.49
CA ARG A 16 13.16 -33.07 22.06
C ARG A 16 12.15 -33.03 23.23
N GLN A 17 12.56 -33.30 24.41
CA GLN A 17 11.76 -33.31 25.65
C GLN A 17 11.85 -31.97 26.39
N GLY A 18 12.68 -31.04 25.93
CA GLY A 18 12.90 -29.74 26.55
C GLY A 18 13.98 -29.70 27.61
N ASN A 19 14.73 -30.81 27.82
CA ASN A 19 15.82 -30.85 28.82
C ASN A 19 17.09 -30.21 28.22
N PHE A 20 17.85 -29.55 29.09
CA PHE A 20 19.15 -28.99 28.74
C PHE A 20 20.14 -29.17 29.88
N SER A 21 21.42 -29.12 29.59
CA SER A 21 22.50 -29.06 30.53
C SER A 21 23.48 -27.99 30.16
N ILE A 22 23.88 -27.15 31.10
CA ILE A 22 24.82 -26.07 30.89
C ILE A 22 25.77 -25.96 32.08
N GLN A 23 27.07 -25.82 31.85
CA GLN A 23 28.06 -25.61 32.87
C GLN A 23 28.33 -24.11 33.03
N LEU A 24 28.10 -23.61 34.23
CA LEU A 24 28.22 -22.18 34.53
C LEU A 24 29.12 -22.01 35.78
N PRO A 25 29.80 -20.87 35.92
CA PRO A 25 30.57 -20.57 37.14
C PRO A 25 29.67 -20.38 38.36
N VAL A 26 30.20 -20.68 39.54
CA VAL A 26 29.53 -20.34 40.81
C VAL A 26 29.38 -18.83 40.92
N GLY A 27 28.21 -18.36 41.30
CA GLY A 27 27.90 -16.94 41.42
C GLY A 27 26.64 -16.55 40.68
N TYR A 28 26.49 -15.25 40.41
CA TYR A 28 25.37 -14.70 39.64
C TYR A 28 25.52 -15.02 38.15
N ASN A 29 24.53 -15.64 37.57
CA ASN A 29 24.50 -16.00 36.18
C ASN A 29 23.23 -15.46 35.53
N THR A 30 23.35 -15.03 34.28
CA THR A 30 22.24 -14.63 33.43
C THR A 30 22.23 -15.47 32.18
N ILE A 31 21.16 -16.20 31.95
CA ILE A 31 20.95 -16.94 30.71
C ILE A 31 19.89 -16.27 29.85
N GLU A 32 20.12 -16.29 28.54
CA GLU A 32 19.17 -15.85 27.51
C GLU A 32 18.65 -17.09 26.80
N ILE A 33 17.33 -17.18 26.67
CA ILE A 33 16.64 -18.33 26.09
C ILE A 33 15.91 -17.85 24.87
N ASN A 34 16.27 -18.40 23.70
CA ASN A 34 15.73 -18.07 22.42
C ASN A 34 15.26 -19.31 21.69
N GLY A 35 14.12 -19.22 21.02
CA GLY A 35 13.55 -20.32 20.24
C GLY A 35 12.58 -19.82 19.19
N LEU A 36 12.27 -20.68 18.24
CA LEU A 36 11.21 -20.39 17.26
C LEU A 36 9.86 -20.39 17.99
N ASN A 37 9.07 -19.34 17.83
CA ASN A 37 7.77 -19.13 18.49
C ASN A 37 7.84 -19.06 20.03
N ILE A 38 8.98 -18.67 20.58
CA ILE A 38 9.14 -18.48 22.02
C ILE A 38 9.66 -17.07 22.27
N LYS A 39 9.01 -16.36 23.16
CA LYS A 39 9.40 -15.03 23.59
C LYS A 39 10.78 -15.04 24.20
N GLU A 40 11.68 -14.20 23.70
CA GLU A 40 13.02 -14.07 24.27
C GLU A 40 12.94 -13.86 25.78
N THR A 41 13.48 -14.78 26.53
CA THR A 41 13.38 -14.78 27.99
C THR A 41 14.76 -14.73 28.61
N ARG A 42 14.96 -13.76 29.51
CA ARG A 42 16.15 -13.67 30.37
C ARG A 42 15.84 -14.17 31.77
N ARG A 43 16.72 -15.05 32.31
CA ARG A 43 16.62 -15.50 33.69
C ARG A 43 17.93 -15.26 34.39
N GLN A 44 17.84 -14.69 35.59
CA GLN A 44 18.97 -14.48 36.48
C GLN A 44 18.83 -15.38 37.68
N PHE A 45 19.92 -16.05 38.07
CA PHE A 45 19.94 -16.90 39.23
C PHE A 45 21.34 -16.93 39.85
N MET A 46 21.38 -17.27 41.13
CA MET A 46 22.63 -17.49 41.89
C MET A 46 22.92 -18.97 41.88
N LEU A 47 24.06 -19.37 41.34
CA LEU A 47 24.53 -20.77 41.35
C LEU A 47 25.49 -20.99 42.53
N TYR A 48 25.17 -21.90 43.42
CA TYR A 48 26.02 -22.29 44.56
C TYR A 48 26.73 -23.64 44.36
N GLY A 49 26.33 -24.41 43.34
CA GLY A 49 26.84 -25.72 43.01
C GLY A 49 25.94 -26.40 41.96
N GLU A 50 26.06 -27.71 41.84
CA GLU A 50 25.18 -28.47 40.93
C GLU A 50 23.72 -28.36 41.37
N GLY A 51 22.82 -28.18 40.41
CA GLY A 51 21.38 -28.02 40.68
C GLY A 51 20.54 -28.20 39.44
N ASN A 52 19.25 -28.38 39.64
CA ASN A 52 18.25 -28.47 38.60
C ASN A 52 17.32 -27.28 38.71
N THR A 53 16.91 -26.73 37.55
CA THR A 53 15.93 -25.66 37.48
C THR A 53 14.90 -25.99 36.42
N HIS A 54 13.68 -25.55 36.65
CA HIS A 54 12.61 -25.59 35.67
C HIS A 54 12.26 -24.16 35.24
N ILE A 55 12.19 -23.93 33.92
CA ILE A 55 11.93 -22.62 33.38
C ILE A 55 10.70 -22.71 32.47
N GLU A 56 9.65 -22.07 32.87
CA GLU A 56 8.46 -21.90 32.04
C GLU A 56 8.70 -20.78 31.04
N LEU A 57 8.41 -21.06 29.78
CA LEU A 57 8.57 -20.15 28.68
C LEU A 57 7.19 -19.77 28.12
N GLU A 58 7.02 -18.52 27.78
CA GLU A 58 5.84 -18.03 27.09
C GLU A 58 6.02 -18.27 25.58
N GLU A 59 5.00 -18.80 24.93
CA GLU A 59 4.94 -18.82 23.48
C GLU A 59 4.86 -17.37 23.00
N GLU A 60 5.74 -17.00 22.08
CA GLU A 60 5.60 -15.80 21.30
C GLU A 60 4.57 -16.14 20.22
N GLU A 61 3.32 -15.82 20.49
CA GLU A 61 2.37 -15.67 19.41
C GLU A 61 2.94 -14.58 18.51
N HIS A 62 3.66 -14.97 17.46
CA HIS A 62 3.72 -14.15 16.26
C HIS A 62 2.27 -14.05 15.78
N LEU A 63 1.55 -13.15 16.37
CA LEU A 63 0.49 -12.50 15.63
C LEU A 63 1.20 -12.04 14.35
N LEU A 64 1.11 -12.82 13.29
CA LEU A 64 1.23 -12.32 11.94
C LEU A 64 0.48 -11.04 12.06
N ASP A 65 1.15 -9.89 11.87
CA ASP A 65 0.48 -8.61 11.87
C ASP A 65 -0.84 -8.89 11.19
N GLU A 66 -1.86 -9.02 12.03
CA GLU A 66 -3.21 -9.21 11.58
C GLU A 66 -3.27 -8.14 10.55
N VAL A 67 -3.39 -8.53 9.29
CA VAL A 67 -3.86 -7.59 8.28
C VAL A 67 -5.23 -7.27 8.82
N ILE A 68 -5.22 -6.37 9.79
CA ILE A 68 -6.41 -5.74 10.30
C ILE A 68 -6.87 -5.04 9.04
N ILE A 69 -7.74 -5.72 8.31
CA ILE A 69 -8.70 -5.08 7.46
C ILE A 69 -9.53 -4.29 8.47
N VAL A 70 -8.93 -3.21 8.93
CA VAL A 70 -9.63 -2.21 9.73
C VAL A 70 -10.66 -1.72 8.76
N SER A 71 -11.84 -2.33 8.84
CA SER A 71 -13.00 -1.80 8.13
C SER A 71 -12.96 -0.31 8.44
N GLY A 72 -13.06 0.55 7.43
CA GLY A 72 -12.81 2.00 7.55
C GLY A 72 -13.49 2.68 8.73
N ARG A 73 -14.44 1.99 9.40
CA ARG A 73 -15.08 2.37 10.67
C ARG A 73 -14.12 2.50 11.85
N VAL A 74 -13.14 1.60 12.01
CA VAL A 74 -12.26 1.65 13.21
C VAL A 74 -11.14 2.70 13.04
N GLN A 75 -10.67 2.94 11.81
CA GLN A 75 -9.76 4.05 11.54
C GLN A 75 -10.43 5.41 11.73
N ASN A 76 -11.70 5.55 11.30
CA ASN A 76 -12.46 6.79 11.49
C ASN A 76 -12.76 7.12 12.95
N VAL A 77 -12.85 6.11 13.83
CA VAL A 77 -13.07 6.32 15.28
C VAL A 77 -11.76 6.69 16.01
N ARG A 78 -10.62 6.24 15.51
CA ARG A 78 -9.30 6.51 16.12
C ARG A 78 -8.56 7.70 15.50
N SER A 79 -8.92 8.12 14.28
CA SER A 79 -8.32 9.29 13.66
C SER A 79 -8.86 10.57 14.30
N THR A 80 -7.99 11.48 14.68
CA THR A 80 -8.34 12.82 15.14
C THR A 80 -8.95 13.68 14.03
N GLN A 81 -8.94 13.23 12.79
CA GLN A 81 -9.38 13.96 11.61
C GLN A 81 -10.69 13.41 11.09
N LEU A 82 -11.78 14.04 11.52
CA LEU A 82 -13.13 13.68 11.10
C LEU A 82 -13.32 13.91 9.59
N GLY A 83 -13.90 12.90 8.89
CA GLY A 83 -14.27 13.03 7.47
C GLY A 83 -13.12 12.82 6.48
N MET A 84 -11.96 12.37 6.93
CA MET A 84 -10.88 11.86 6.08
C MET A 84 -11.04 10.35 5.89
N GLU A 85 -10.92 9.89 4.66
CA GLU A 85 -10.83 8.48 4.30
C GLU A 85 -9.53 8.22 3.56
N LYS A 86 -8.73 7.29 4.06
CA LYS A 86 -7.47 6.87 3.44
C LYS A 86 -7.62 5.47 2.87
N PHE A 87 -7.14 5.27 1.67
CA PHE A 87 -7.17 3.99 1.00
C PHE A 87 -5.91 3.75 0.17
N GLN A 88 -5.56 2.47 0.08
CA GLN A 88 -4.44 2.01 -0.73
C GLN A 88 -4.99 1.33 -1.98
N PRO A 89 -4.49 1.67 -3.18
CA PRO A 89 -4.94 1.04 -4.42
C PRO A 89 -4.68 -0.47 -4.49
N SER A 90 -3.75 -0.99 -3.70
CA SER A 90 -3.52 -2.44 -3.58
C SER A 90 -4.77 -3.20 -3.13
N LEU A 91 -5.62 -2.58 -2.31
CA LEU A 91 -6.89 -3.15 -1.88
C LEU A 91 -7.92 -3.20 -3.00
N LEU A 92 -7.71 -2.41 -4.07
CA LEU A 92 -8.62 -2.29 -5.20
C LEU A 92 -8.51 -3.45 -6.20
N LYS A 93 -7.44 -4.22 -6.16
CA LYS A 93 -7.24 -5.35 -7.08
C LYS A 93 -8.36 -6.40 -7.01
N ASN A 94 -9.12 -6.37 -5.92
CA ASN A 94 -10.23 -7.29 -5.68
C ASN A 94 -11.60 -6.72 -6.11
N ILE A 95 -11.65 -5.47 -6.58
CA ILE A 95 -12.90 -4.86 -7.05
C ILE A 95 -13.06 -5.16 -8.54
N PRO A 96 -14.23 -5.63 -8.98
CA PRO A 96 -14.50 -5.83 -10.40
C PRO A 96 -14.30 -4.53 -11.17
N THR A 97 -13.40 -4.56 -12.14
CA THR A 97 -13.02 -3.38 -12.90
C THR A 97 -13.67 -3.41 -14.28
N ALA A 98 -14.22 -2.30 -14.71
CA ALA A 98 -14.62 -2.16 -16.09
C ALA A 98 -13.36 -2.15 -16.98
N MET A 99 -13.35 -2.97 -18.03
CA MET A 99 -12.24 -3.08 -18.99
C MET A 99 -10.88 -3.50 -18.41
N GLY A 100 -10.87 -4.12 -17.20
CA GLY A 100 -9.66 -4.70 -16.61
C GLY A 100 -8.68 -3.72 -15.97
N GLU A 101 -9.03 -2.44 -15.84
CA GLU A 101 -8.20 -1.46 -15.13
C GLU A 101 -8.78 -1.04 -13.79
N VAL A 102 -7.93 -1.01 -12.80
CA VAL A 102 -8.22 -0.46 -11.46
C VAL A 102 -8.23 1.06 -11.55
N ASP A 103 -9.36 1.66 -11.19
CA ASP A 103 -9.56 3.09 -11.26
C ASP A 103 -9.83 3.68 -9.87
N VAL A 104 -8.92 4.54 -9.42
CA VAL A 104 -9.00 5.17 -8.09
C VAL A 104 -10.23 6.08 -7.97
N LEU A 105 -10.62 6.79 -9.04
CA LEU A 105 -11.80 7.66 -8.99
C LEU A 105 -13.09 6.84 -8.97
N LYS A 106 -13.16 5.72 -9.66
CA LYS A 106 -14.31 4.80 -9.59
C LYS A 106 -14.45 4.18 -8.21
N MET A 107 -13.34 3.94 -7.52
CA MET A 107 -13.40 3.48 -6.14
C MET A 107 -14.07 4.52 -5.23
N LEU A 108 -13.77 5.80 -5.40
CA LEU A 108 -14.40 6.84 -4.57
C LEU A 108 -15.93 6.77 -4.64
N GLN A 109 -16.46 6.37 -5.79
CA GLN A 109 -17.90 6.26 -6.02
C GLN A 109 -18.57 5.15 -5.19
N THR A 110 -17.78 4.22 -4.63
CA THR A 110 -18.29 3.21 -3.68
C THR A 110 -18.43 3.74 -2.26
N LEU A 111 -17.85 4.91 -1.98
CA LEU A 111 -17.88 5.49 -0.64
C LEU A 111 -19.19 6.22 -0.35
N PRO A 112 -19.68 6.19 0.89
CA PRO A 112 -20.91 6.87 1.25
C PRO A 112 -20.82 8.39 1.07
N GLY A 113 -21.85 8.99 0.47
CA GLY A 113 -21.91 10.42 0.22
C GLY A 113 -21.22 10.88 -1.06
N ILE A 114 -20.76 9.96 -1.90
CA ILE A 114 -20.19 10.25 -3.22
C ILE A 114 -21.09 9.68 -4.30
N LYS A 115 -21.31 10.46 -5.33
CA LYS A 115 -22.10 10.07 -6.52
C LYS A 115 -21.30 10.34 -7.80
N THR A 116 -21.57 9.57 -8.83
CA THR A 116 -21.04 9.80 -10.17
C THR A 116 -21.71 10.99 -10.82
N VAL A 117 -21.01 11.66 -11.71
CA VAL A 117 -21.56 12.76 -12.55
C VAL A 117 -22.34 12.22 -13.74
N GLY A 118 -22.21 10.92 -14.05
CA GLY A 118 -22.86 10.23 -15.17
C GLY A 118 -22.32 8.81 -15.31
N GLU A 119 -23.00 7.97 -16.09
CA GLU A 119 -22.68 6.54 -16.20
C GLU A 119 -21.28 6.26 -16.78
N ALA A 120 -20.78 7.14 -17.64
CA ALA A 120 -19.48 7.02 -18.32
C ALA A 120 -18.46 8.07 -17.86
N SER A 121 -18.70 8.74 -16.73
CA SER A 121 -17.80 9.78 -16.21
C SER A 121 -17.03 9.31 -15.00
N SER A 122 -15.74 9.61 -14.93
CA SER A 122 -14.95 9.47 -13.72
C SER A 122 -15.05 10.69 -12.80
N GLY A 123 -15.86 11.69 -13.16
CA GLY A 123 -16.21 12.77 -12.27
C GLY A 123 -17.01 12.29 -11.07
N TYR A 124 -16.83 12.93 -9.93
CA TYR A 124 -17.53 12.60 -8.70
C TYR A 124 -18.04 13.85 -7.99
N ASN A 125 -19.18 13.71 -7.35
CA ASN A 125 -19.82 14.72 -6.54
C ASN A 125 -19.80 14.26 -5.06
N VAL A 126 -19.35 15.12 -4.19
CA VAL A 126 -19.32 14.84 -2.75
C VAL A 126 -20.46 15.61 -2.07
N ARG A 127 -21.37 14.88 -1.40
CA ARG A 127 -22.50 15.45 -0.64
C ARG A 127 -23.35 16.45 -1.44
N GLY A 128 -23.55 16.16 -2.74
CA GLY A 128 -24.37 17.01 -3.62
C GLY A 128 -23.65 18.22 -4.21
N SER A 129 -22.34 18.35 -4.02
CA SER A 129 -21.53 19.39 -4.67
C SER A 129 -21.41 19.16 -6.18
N ALA A 130 -21.01 20.18 -6.92
CA ALA A 130 -20.62 20.03 -8.32
C ALA A 130 -19.20 19.43 -8.45
N ALA A 131 -18.92 18.76 -9.58
CA ALA A 131 -17.65 18.08 -9.80
C ALA A 131 -16.43 19.02 -9.78
N ASP A 132 -16.61 20.25 -10.27
CA ASP A 132 -15.59 21.30 -10.29
C ASP A 132 -15.27 21.90 -8.92
N GLN A 133 -16.07 21.58 -7.90
CA GLN A 133 -15.84 22.01 -6.52
C GLN A 133 -14.92 21.07 -5.72
N ASN A 134 -14.45 19.99 -6.33
CA ASN A 134 -13.52 19.07 -5.73
C ASN A 134 -12.07 19.41 -6.14
N LEU A 135 -11.17 19.40 -5.19
CA LEU A 135 -9.73 19.53 -5.42
C LEU A 135 -9.10 18.16 -5.61
N LEU A 136 -8.43 17.98 -6.73
CA LEU A 136 -7.71 16.75 -7.02
C LEU A 136 -6.23 17.04 -7.11
N LEU A 137 -5.44 16.35 -6.30
CA LEU A 137 -4.00 16.52 -6.19
C LEU A 137 -3.27 15.21 -6.50
N LEU A 138 -2.17 15.31 -7.22
CA LEU A 138 -1.16 14.26 -7.35
C LEU A 138 0.18 14.82 -6.86
N ASN A 139 0.71 14.25 -5.77
CA ASN A 139 1.92 14.75 -5.10
C ASN A 139 1.86 16.27 -4.85
N ASN A 140 0.74 16.76 -4.34
CA ASN A 140 0.42 18.17 -4.11
C ASN A 140 0.25 19.03 -5.39
N GLY A 141 0.43 18.48 -6.58
CA GLY A 141 0.16 19.17 -7.83
C GLY A 141 -1.33 19.07 -8.22
N THR A 142 -1.97 20.19 -8.58
CA THR A 142 -3.38 20.21 -8.96
C THR A 142 -3.60 19.56 -10.31
N ILE A 143 -4.51 18.62 -10.38
CA ILE A 143 -4.96 17.97 -11.62
C ILE A 143 -6.31 18.55 -12.00
N TYR A 144 -6.36 19.25 -13.13
CA TYR A 144 -7.58 19.90 -13.63
C TYR A 144 -8.47 18.97 -14.44
N ASN A 145 -7.88 18.07 -15.22
CA ASN A 145 -8.62 17.07 -16.00
C ASN A 145 -8.07 15.67 -15.69
N PRO A 146 -8.77 14.91 -14.83
CA PRO A 146 -8.35 13.57 -14.47
C PRO A 146 -8.80 12.47 -15.42
N ASN A 147 -9.39 12.83 -16.58
CA ASN A 147 -10.14 11.91 -17.41
C ASN A 147 -9.50 11.70 -18.78
N HIS A 148 -9.52 10.45 -19.24
CA HIS A 148 -9.25 10.03 -20.60
C HIS A 148 -10.49 9.39 -21.22
N LEU A 149 -10.62 9.47 -22.54
CA LEU A 149 -11.70 8.86 -23.33
C LEU A 149 -13.09 9.09 -22.70
N PHE A 150 -13.47 10.36 -22.59
CA PHE A 150 -14.79 10.80 -22.07
C PHE A 150 -15.09 10.35 -20.63
N GLY A 151 -14.08 9.93 -19.87
CA GLY A 151 -14.24 9.50 -18.49
C GLY A 151 -14.25 7.98 -18.29
N PHE A 152 -14.03 7.19 -19.32
CA PHE A 152 -13.90 5.74 -19.18
C PHE A 152 -12.64 5.35 -18.42
N PHE A 153 -11.58 6.15 -18.53
CA PHE A 153 -10.31 5.93 -17.83
C PHE A 153 -9.88 7.20 -17.09
N THR A 154 -9.20 7.01 -15.98
CA THR A 154 -8.55 8.13 -15.28
C THR A 154 -7.15 8.35 -15.80
N ALA A 155 -6.65 9.57 -15.64
CA ALA A 155 -5.26 9.93 -15.94
C ALA A 155 -4.25 9.32 -14.96
N PHE A 156 -4.73 8.65 -13.90
CA PHE A 156 -3.88 8.05 -12.88
C PHE A 156 -3.60 6.58 -13.20
N ASN A 157 -2.33 6.23 -13.35
CA ASN A 157 -1.95 4.83 -13.34
C ASN A 157 -1.95 4.31 -11.91
N SER A 158 -2.90 3.43 -11.58
CA SER A 158 -3.05 2.86 -10.24
C SER A 158 -1.79 2.15 -9.72
N ASP A 159 -0.94 1.63 -10.61
CA ASP A 159 0.28 0.94 -10.23
C ASP A 159 1.38 1.90 -9.74
N MET A 160 1.25 3.20 -10.02
CA MET A 160 2.14 4.26 -9.50
C MET A 160 1.66 4.83 -8.17
N ILE A 161 0.45 4.50 -7.72
CA ILE A 161 -0.14 5.12 -6.53
C ILE A 161 0.22 4.31 -5.28
N LYS A 162 0.72 5.00 -4.26
CA LYS A 162 0.96 4.47 -2.93
C LYS A 162 -0.32 4.49 -2.10
N ASP A 163 -0.91 5.65 -1.97
CA ASP A 163 -2.14 5.87 -1.23
C ASP A 163 -2.93 7.07 -1.78
N ALA A 164 -4.17 7.15 -1.37
CA ALA A 164 -5.03 8.28 -1.66
C ALA A 164 -5.82 8.65 -0.41
N GLU A 165 -5.91 9.94 -0.14
CA GLU A 165 -6.60 10.51 1.01
C GLU A 165 -7.73 11.41 0.53
N LEU A 166 -8.95 11.08 0.91
CA LEU A 166 -10.13 11.87 0.60
C LEU A 166 -10.64 12.60 1.82
N TYR A 167 -10.67 13.91 1.76
CA TYR A 167 -11.25 14.79 2.76
C TYR A 167 -12.64 15.23 2.31
N LYS A 168 -13.70 14.69 2.93
CA LYS A 168 -15.10 15.04 2.64
C LYS A 168 -15.64 16.12 3.59
N SER A 169 -14.92 16.42 4.65
CA SER A 169 -15.16 17.46 5.64
C SER A 169 -13.88 17.73 6.42
N SER A 170 -13.86 18.78 7.23
CA SER A 170 -12.67 19.15 8.02
C SER A 170 -11.42 19.22 7.19
N ILE A 171 -11.53 19.85 6.01
CA ILE A 171 -10.42 20.00 5.07
C ILE A 171 -9.30 20.79 5.77
N PRO A 172 -8.06 20.25 5.83
CA PRO A 172 -6.94 20.96 6.43
C PRO A 172 -6.67 22.29 5.74
N SER A 173 -6.26 23.31 6.50
CA SER A 173 -6.03 24.68 6.03
C SER A 173 -4.96 24.81 4.94
N GLN A 174 -4.11 23.80 4.79
CA GLN A 174 -3.13 23.73 3.70
C GLN A 174 -3.75 23.55 2.32
N TYR A 175 -4.99 23.09 2.24
CA TYR A 175 -5.72 22.90 1.00
C TYR A 175 -6.73 24.02 0.79
N GLY A 176 -6.58 24.76 -0.31
CA GLY A 176 -7.48 25.85 -0.68
C GLY A 176 -7.99 25.74 -2.09
N GLY A 177 -8.84 26.69 -2.49
CA GLY A 177 -9.31 26.85 -3.88
C GLY A 177 -10.51 25.97 -4.27
N ARG A 178 -10.96 25.03 -3.44
CA ARG A 178 -12.16 24.22 -3.64
C ARG A 178 -12.90 24.03 -2.31
N ILE A 179 -14.21 23.83 -2.38
CA ILE A 179 -15.07 23.88 -1.19
C ILE A 179 -15.74 22.54 -0.82
N ALA A 180 -15.76 21.56 -1.73
CA ALA A 180 -16.52 20.35 -1.51
C ALA A 180 -15.67 19.21 -0.93
N SER A 181 -14.57 18.92 -1.55
CA SER A 181 -13.64 17.87 -1.09
C SER A 181 -12.23 18.07 -1.60
N VAL A 182 -11.29 17.36 -0.98
CA VAL A 182 -9.91 17.26 -1.46
C VAL A 182 -9.56 15.78 -1.58
N LEU A 183 -9.16 15.36 -2.76
CA LEU A 183 -8.53 14.07 -3.00
C LEU A 183 -7.04 14.29 -3.23
N ASN A 184 -6.23 13.84 -2.30
CA ASN A 184 -4.77 13.87 -2.40
C ASN A 184 -4.25 12.48 -2.71
N ILE A 185 -3.63 12.31 -3.88
CA ILE A 185 -3.05 11.06 -4.35
C ILE A 185 -1.53 11.17 -4.21
N THR A 186 -0.93 10.18 -3.56
CA THR A 186 0.51 10.10 -3.38
C THR A 186 1.07 8.96 -4.23
N SER A 187 2.10 9.25 -5.03
CA SER A 187 2.78 8.22 -5.80
C SER A 187 3.69 7.37 -4.92
N LYS A 188 3.89 6.11 -5.31
CA LYS A 188 4.85 5.24 -4.64
C LYS A 188 6.28 5.58 -5.07
N GLU A 189 7.23 5.30 -4.18
CA GLU A 189 8.64 5.25 -4.53
C GLU A 189 8.99 3.88 -5.12
N ALA A 190 9.97 3.83 -6.01
CA ALA A 190 10.51 2.58 -6.50
C ALA A 190 11.35 1.87 -5.44
N SER A 191 11.46 0.55 -5.55
CA SER A 191 12.38 -0.23 -4.71
C SER A 191 13.81 0.29 -4.84
N LYS A 192 14.47 0.52 -3.69
CA LYS A 192 15.88 0.92 -3.62
C LYS A 192 16.83 -0.28 -3.52
N GLU A 193 16.29 -1.49 -3.39
CA GLU A 193 17.09 -2.71 -3.18
C GLU A 193 17.30 -3.51 -4.45
N LYS A 194 16.22 -3.74 -5.20
CA LYS A 194 16.23 -4.62 -6.37
C LYS A 194 15.40 -4.07 -7.51
N PHE A 195 15.81 -4.40 -8.73
CA PHE A 195 15.03 -4.14 -9.91
C PHE A 195 13.75 -4.99 -9.87
N THR A 196 12.61 -4.32 -10.06
CA THR A 196 11.32 -4.99 -10.20
C THR A 196 10.55 -4.38 -11.35
N GLY A 197 9.65 -5.14 -11.94
CA GLY A 197 8.79 -4.65 -12.99
C GLY A 197 7.48 -5.43 -13.06
N SER A 198 6.47 -4.78 -13.61
CA SER A 198 5.19 -5.40 -13.93
C SER A 198 4.73 -4.97 -15.31
N ALA A 199 4.20 -5.91 -16.07
CA ALA A 199 3.56 -5.65 -17.34
C ALA A 199 2.14 -6.21 -17.33
N GLY A 200 1.21 -5.52 -17.97
CA GLY A 200 -0.17 -5.95 -18.10
C GLY A 200 -0.67 -5.68 -19.51
N ILE A 201 -1.37 -6.65 -20.07
CA ILE A 201 -2.04 -6.53 -21.37
C ILE A 201 -3.51 -6.84 -21.12
N GLY A 202 -4.36 -5.85 -21.35
CA GLY A 202 -5.81 -5.96 -21.26
C GLY A 202 -6.47 -5.93 -22.65
N LEU A 203 -7.79 -5.92 -22.70
CA LEU A 203 -8.55 -5.86 -23.96
C LEU A 203 -8.36 -4.54 -24.72
N VAL A 204 -8.18 -3.45 -23.98
CA VAL A 204 -8.13 -2.10 -24.56
C VAL A 204 -6.89 -1.31 -24.13
N THR A 205 -6.18 -1.77 -23.11
CA THR A 205 -5.01 -1.07 -22.55
C THR A 205 -3.85 -2.03 -22.33
N SER A 206 -2.65 -1.50 -22.48
CA SER A 206 -1.42 -2.15 -22.04
C SER A 206 -0.65 -1.21 -21.13
N LYS A 207 0.03 -1.78 -20.14
CA LYS A 207 0.81 -1.04 -19.18
C LYS A 207 2.13 -1.72 -18.86
N LEU A 208 3.12 -0.91 -18.54
CA LEU A 208 4.45 -1.34 -18.12
C LEU A 208 4.92 -0.45 -16.98
N ASN A 209 5.38 -1.06 -15.92
CA ASN A 209 5.97 -0.35 -14.78
C ASN A 209 7.32 -0.96 -14.47
N LEU A 210 8.32 -0.12 -14.24
CA LEU A 210 9.69 -0.50 -13.93
C LEU A 210 10.15 0.23 -12.68
N GLU A 211 10.68 -0.49 -11.73
CA GLU A 211 11.31 0.04 -10.52
C GLU A 211 12.81 -0.23 -10.59
N ILE A 212 13.58 0.83 -10.70
CA ILE A 212 15.01 0.77 -11.02
C ILE A 212 15.80 1.34 -9.83
N PRO A 213 16.53 0.54 -9.06
CA PRO A 213 17.50 1.05 -8.09
C PRO A 213 18.72 1.58 -8.84
N ILE A 214 18.94 2.90 -8.77
CA ILE A 214 20.11 3.55 -9.38
C ILE A 214 21.31 3.45 -8.45
N ILE A 215 21.08 3.77 -7.17
CA ILE A 215 22.06 3.61 -6.10
C ILE A 215 21.36 2.82 -5.00
N LYS A 216 21.89 1.64 -4.67
CA LYS A 216 21.31 0.75 -3.67
C LYS A 216 21.10 1.49 -2.37
N GLU A 217 19.92 1.29 -1.76
CA GLU A 217 19.46 1.91 -0.52
C GLU A 217 19.28 3.44 -0.54
N LYS A 218 19.77 4.14 -1.57
CA LYS A 218 19.72 5.60 -1.65
C LYS A 218 18.82 6.14 -2.75
N THR A 219 19.00 5.66 -4.00
CA THR A 219 18.36 6.29 -5.16
C THR A 219 17.58 5.29 -5.98
N SER A 220 16.36 5.63 -6.30
CA SER A 220 15.52 4.80 -7.16
C SER A 220 14.72 5.64 -8.16
N LEU A 221 14.32 4.99 -9.25
CA LEU A 221 13.51 5.55 -10.31
C LEU A 221 12.34 4.60 -10.61
N LEU A 222 11.13 5.10 -10.49
CA LEU A 222 9.93 4.46 -10.98
C LEU A 222 9.62 5.02 -12.36
N LEU A 223 9.49 4.16 -13.35
CA LEU A 223 8.98 4.51 -14.68
C LEU A 223 7.70 3.75 -14.94
N SER A 224 6.71 4.41 -15.50
CA SER A 224 5.45 3.82 -15.86
C SER A 224 4.98 4.32 -17.22
N GLY A 225 4.53 3.39 -18.05
CA GLY A 225 3.88 3.68 -19.32
C GLY A 225 2.55 2.94 -19.43
N ARG A 226 1.55 3.62 -19.99
CA ARG A 226 0.26 3.04 -20.33
C ARG A 226 -0.18 3.54 -21.69
N THR A 227 -0.77 2.68 -22.50
CA THR A 227 -1.32 3.03 -23.80
C THR A 227 -2.60 2.25 -24.05
N THR A 228 -3.47 2.84 -24.88
CA THR A 228 -4.70 2.20 -25.34
C THR A 228 -4.61 1.82 -26.81
N TYR A 229 -5.38 0.80 -27.18
CA TYR A 229 -5.61 0.33 -28.56
C TYR A 229 -7.09 0.00 -28.77
N SER A 230 -7.94 0.97 -28.51
CA SER A 230 -9.40 0.82 -28.57
C SER A 230 -9.99 0.94 -29.99
N ASP A 231 -9.19 1.20 -31.02
CA ASP A 231 -9.66 1.36 -32.40
C ASP A 231 -10.47 0.17 -32.93
N TRP A 232 -10.14 -1.05 -32.47
CA TRP A 232 -10.88 -2.25 -32.85
C TRP A 232 -12.33 -2.24 -32.32
N MET A 233 -12.56 -1.64 -31.15
CA MET A 233 -13.90 -1.51 -30.59
C MET A 233 -14.79 -0.59 -31.43
N MET A 234 -14.20 0.48 -31.97
CA MET A 234 -14.94 1.39 -32.87
C MET A 234 -15.41 0.67 -34.13
N LYS A 235 -14.61 -0.26 -34.65
CA LYS A 235 -14.97 -1.05 -35.85
C LYS A 235 -16.14 -2.03 -35.62
N VAL A 236 -16.45 -2.38 -34.39
CA VAL A 236 -17.59 -3.23 -34.04
C VAL A 236 -18.90 -2.45 -34.01
N LEU A 237 -18.85 -1.12 -33.96
CA LEU A 237 -20.03 -0.28 -33.96
C LEU A 237 -20.74 -0.32 -35.33
N PRO A 238 -22.08 -0.21 -35.35
CA PRO A 238 -22.83 -0.14 -36.60
C PRO A 238 -22.37 1.05 -37.47
N GLU A 239 -22.37 0.88 -38.81
CA GLU A 239 -21.97 1.94 -39.74
C GLU A 239 -22.77 3.23 -39.55
N LYS A 240 -24.06 3.10 -39.22
CA LYS A 240 -24.94 4.23 -38.94
C LYS A 240 -24.59 5.04 -37.68
N SER A 241 -23.69 4.55 -36.83
CA SER A 241 -23.31 5.27 -35.62
C SER A 241 -22.46 6.51 -35.86
N GLY A 242 -21.83 6.62 -37.05
CA GLY A 242 -20.88 7.67 -37.36
C GLY A 242 -19.53 7.59 -36.63
N TYR A 243 -19.35 6.60 -35.76
CA TYR A 243 -18.13 6.45 -34.93
C TYR A 243 -17.24 5.29 -35.38
N ARG A 244 -17.66 4.48 -36.37
CA ARG A 244 -16.93 3.27 -36.81
C ARG A 244 -15.51 3.53 -37.30
N ASP A 245 -15.32 4.67 -38.00
CA ASP A 245 -14.01 5.09 -38.51
C ASP A 245 -13.25 6.00 -37.55
N GLY A 246 -13.82 6.25 -36.38
CA GLY A 246 -13.19 7.02 -35.31
C GLY A 246 -11.97 6.31 -34.73
N LYS A 247 -11.00 7.12 -34.33
CA LYS A 247 -9.86 6.65 -33.50
C LYS A 247 -9.99 7.24 -32.12
N ALA A 248 -9.87 6.41 -31.12
CA ALA A 248 -9.90 6.84 -29.73
C ALA A 248 -8.76 6.16 -28.99
N GLY A 249 -7.83 6.95 -28.51
CA GLY A 249 -6.68 6.43 -27.79
C GLY A 249 -6.02 7.48 -26.93
N PHE A 250 -5.28 7.03 -25.95
CA PHE A 250 -4.39 7.86 -25.13
C PHE A 250 -3.15 7.07 -24.77
N TYR A 251 -2.14 7.78 -24.33
CA TYR A 251 -0.98 7.20 -23.66
C TYR A 251 -0.60 8.06 -22.47
N ASP A 252 -0.12 7.42 -21.44
CA ASP A 252 0.42 8.06 -20.24
C ASP A 252 1.85 7.60 -20.03
N LEU A 253 2.71 8.54 -19.68
CA LEU A 253 4.06 8.28 -19.23
C LEU A 253 4.26 8.99 -17.91
N GLY A 254 4.80 8.27 -16.92
CA GLY A 254 5.06 8.81 -15.61
C GLY A 254 6.42 8.37 -15.10
N GLY A 255 7.05 9.23 -14.30
CA GLY A 255 8.30 8.92 -13.63
C GLY A 255 8.34 9.52 -12.23
N VAL A 256 8.88 8.76 -11.27
CA VAL A 256 9.13 9.23 -9.90
C VAL A 256 10.57 8.94 -9.57
N PHE A 257 11.34 9.99 -9.33
CA PHE A 257 12.72 9.91 -8.88
C PHE A 257 12.76 10.12 -7.37
N SER A 258 13.38 9.19 -6.65
CA SER A 258 13.52 9.25 -5.18
C SER A 258 14.98 9.15 -4.79
N HIS A 259 15.41 10.07 -3.92
CA HIS A 259 16.77 10.08 -3.38
C HIS A 259 16.72 10.35 -1.88
N THR A 260 17.38 9.49 -1.10
CA THR A 260 17.52 9.69 0.35
C THR A 260 18.80 10.48 0.61
N LEU A 261 18.65 11.67 1.18
CA LEU A 261 19.76 12.46 1.70
C LEU A 261 20.18 11.91 3.05
N ASN A 262 21.46 11.77 3.29
CA ASN A 262 21.99 11.32 4.59
C ASN A 262 21.92 12.45 5.61
#